data_007b4d30fb424b828994ad0988022f6f
#
_entry.id   007b4d30fb424b828994ad0988022f6f
#
_cell.length_a   1.000
_cell.length_b   1.000
_cell.length_c   1.000
_cell.angle_alpha   90.00
_cell.angle_beta   90.00
_cell.angle_gamma   90.00
#
_symmetry.space_group_name_H-M   'P 1'
#
loop_
_entity.id
_entity.type
_entity.pdbx_description
1 polymer ?
#
loop_
_entity_poly.entity_id
_entity_poly.type
_entity_poly.pdbx_seq_one_letter_code
_entity_poly.pdbx_strand_id
1 'polypeptide(L)'
;MKLLGYYTARGIVTEAETEAGSPQLISLYDGTFLTAYRVTGFKIWGANFASSSTNPDVIGKLSKNAIGATGASNFFRADDDNQIAWAVSAAGLDGGGQPFAESIIDRDNLCVEDLYVYARCTGTNTNPVNYLIEMEKYSISEEQGALLMARDRADGE
;
A
#
# COMPACT_ATOMS: atom_id res chain seq x y z
N MET A 1 1.96 16.15 -19.15
CA MET A 1 2.10 15.82 -17.71
C MET A 1 3.15 16.71 -17.08
N LYS A 2 2.83 17.39 -15.98
CA LYS A 2 3.72 18.33 -15.29
C LYS A 2 3.74 17.99 -13.81
N LEU A 3 4.93 17.85 -13.22
CA LEU A 3 5.08 17.67 -11.78
C LEU A 3 4.59 18.92 -11.04
N LEU A 4 3.68 18.73 -10.11
CA LEU A 4 3.13 19.79 -9.25
C LEU A 4 3.81 19.85 -7.89
N GLY A 5 4.31 18.70 -7.41
CA GLY A 5 4.95 18.60 -6.10
C GLY A 5 4.91 17.18 -5.55
N TYR A 6 5.07 17.08 -4.25
CA TYR A 6 5.11 15.81 -3.52
C TYR A 6 3.96 15.74 -2.53
N TYR A 7 3.51 14.54 -2.27
CA TYR A 7 2.46 14.25 -1.31
C TYR A 7 2.85 13.04 -0.49
N THR A 8 2.61 13.10 0.82
CA THR A 8 2.87 11.98 1.73
C THR A 8 1.58 11.61 2.45
N ALA A 9 1.17 10.37 2.31
CA ALA A 9 0.10 9.78 3.10
C ALA A 9 0.70 8.88 4.19
N ARG A 10 0.14 8.95 5.39
CA ARG A 10 0.55 8.11 6.51
C ARG A 10 -0.64 7.76 7.39
N GLY A 11 -0.57 6.64 8.04
CA GLY A 11 -1.61 6.19 8.94
C GLY A 11 -1.28 4.86 9.58
N ILE A 12 -2.31 4.22 10.10
CA ILE A 12 -2.24 2.95 10.77
C ILE A 12 -3.39 2.05 10.31
N VAL A 13 -3.06 0.79 10.03
CA VAL A 13 -4.04 -0.27 9.84
C VAL A 13 -4.25 -0.92 11.21
N THR A 14 -5.48 -0.90 11.71
CA THR A 14 -5.82 -1.36 13.06
C THR A 14 -5.74 -2.88 13.20
N GLU A 15 -5.72 -3.39 14.43
CA GLU A 15 -5.69 -4.83 14.71
C GLU A 15 -6.85 -5.57 14.03
N ALA A 16 -8.07 -5.04 14.10
CA ALA A 16 -9.23 -5.65 13.46
C ALA A 16 -9.11 -5.70 11.93
N GLU A 17 -8.55 -4.67 11.34
CA GLU A 17 -8.30 -4.59 9.89
C GLU A 17 -7.16 -5.52 9.47
N THR A 18 -6.09 -5.61 10.25
CA THR A 18 -4.98 -6.54 9.97
C THR A 18 -5.41 -8.00 10.05
N GLU A 19 -6.24 -8.35 11.01
CA GLU A 19 -6.78 -9.70 11.16
C GLU A 19 -7.76 -10.04 10.03
N ALA A 20 -8.67 -9.12 9.71
CA ALA A 20 -9.66 -9.31 8.66
C ALA A 20 -9.09 -9.16 7.25
N GLY A 21 -7.88 -8.62 7.12
CA GLY A 21 -7.29 -8.28 5.82
C GLY A 21 -8.03 -7.14 5.12
N SER A 22 -8.73 -6.30 5.87
CA SER A 22 -9.46 -5.16 5.32
C SER A 22 -8.52 -4.05 4.87
N PRO A 23 -8.79 -3.40 3.73
CA PRO A 23 -7.94 -2.33 3.26
C PRO A 23 -8.19 -1.02 4.00
N GLN A 24 -7.13 -0.22 4.16
CA GLN A 24 -7.23 1.17 4.54
C GLN A 24 -7.31 2.03 3.27
N LEU A 25 -8.39 2.78 3.12
CA LEU A 25 -8.58 3.70 2.00
C LEU A 25 -7.68 4.92 2.14
N ILE A 26 -6.99 5.26 1.05
CA ILE A 26 -6.26 6.51 0.86
C ILE A 26 -6.96 7.30 -0.24
N SER A 27 -7.73 8.31 0.14
CA SER A 27 -8.43 9.12 -0.84
C SER A 27 -7.49 10.10 -1.52
N LEU A 28 -7.32 9.94 -2.82
CA LEU A 28 -6.51 10.78 -3.69
C LEU A 28 -7.36 11.58 -4.69
N TYR A 29 -8.60 11.15 -4.89
CA TYR A 29 -9.50 11.79 -5.84
C TYR A 29 -9.92 13.18 -5.35
N ASP A 30 -9.60 14.20 -6.13
CA ASP A 30 -9.87 15.60 -5.82
C ASP A 30 -11.16 16.15 -6.47
N GLY A 31 -11.99 15.27 -7.02
CA GLY A 31 -13.21 15.61 -7.74
C GLY A 31 -12.99 15.90 -9.22
N THR A 32 -11.75 15.84 -9.69
CA THR A 32 -11.37 16.04 -11.10
C THR A 32 -10.41 14.95 -11.56
N PHE A 33 -10.32 14.71 -12.86
CA PHE A 33 -9.33 13.77 -13.43
C PHE A 33 -8.11 14.51 -13.97
N LEU A 34 -7.80 15.67 -13.41
CA LEU A 34 -6.69 16.52 -13.85
C LEU A 34 -5.41 16.29 -13.03
N THR A 35 -5.49 15.43 -12.03
CA THR A 35 -4.38 15.12 -11.12
C THR A 35 -4.12 13.62 -11.11
N ALA A 36 -2.85 13.25 -11.20
CA ALA A 36 -2.40 11.88 -11.03
C ALA A 36 -1.26 11.80 -10.01
N TYR A 37 -1.16 10.66 -9.36
CA TYR A 37 -0.12 10.39 -8.37
C TYR A 37 0.72 9.19 -8.79
N ARG A 38 2.03 9.29 -8.59
CA ARG A 38 2.98 8.21 -8.75
C ARG A 38 3.56 7.86 -7.39
N VAL A 39 3.43 6.63 -6.97
CA VAL A 39 4.06 6.15 -5.73
C VAL A 39 5.57 6.06 -5.94
N THR A 40 6.33 6.67 -5.04
CA THR A 40 7.78 6.66 -5.04
C THR A 40 8.39 6.04 -3.78
N GLY A 41 7.62 5.93 -2.71
CA GLY A 41 8.00 5.28 -1.47
C GLY A 41 6.82 4.58 -0.80
N PHE A 42 7.06 3.40 -0.28
CA PHE A 42 6.10 2.65 0.53
C PHE A 42 6.82 1.97 1.67
N LYS A 43 6.50 2.37 2.91
CA LYS A 43 7.12 1.83 4.12
C LYS A 43 6.04 1.39 5.09
N ILE A 44 6.29 0.27 5.74
CA ILE A 44 5.43 -0.27 6.80
C ILE A 44 6.27 -0.71 7.98
N TRP A 45 5.70 -0.67 9.17
CA TRP A 45 6.31 -1.20 10.39
C TRP A 45 5.26 -1.48 11.45
N GLY A 46 5.52 -2.45 12.32
CA GLY A 46 4.62 -2.76 13.42
C GLY A 46 4.51 -1.61 14.41
N ALA A 47 3.33 -1.38 14.94
CA ALA A 47 3.08 -0.31 15.92
C ALA A 47 3.59 -0.67 17.32
N ASN A 48 3.68 -1.95 17.66
CA ASN A 48 4.08 -2.45 18.98
C ASN A 48 5.37 -3.25 18.92
N PHE A 49 6.43 -2.71 19.49
CA PHE A 49 7.73 -3.40 19.60
C PHE A 49 7.96 -4.05 20.96
N ALA A 50 7.06 -3.90 21.90
CA ALA A 50 7.40 -3.95 23.32
C ALA A 50 7.23 -5.30 24.00
N SER A 51 6.85 -6.38 23.34
CA SER A 51 6.76 -7.68 24.01
C SER A 51 7.28 -8.82 23.16
N SER A 52 7.98 -9.72 23.81
CA SER A 52 8.46 -10.98 23.22
C SER A 52 7.34 -11.92 22.75
N SER A 53 6.09 -11.62 23.07
CA SER A 53 4.92 -12.38 22.63
C SER A 53 4.26 -11.81 21.38
N THR A 54 4.65 -10.62 20.94
CA THR A 54 4.12 -10.00 19.72
C THR A 54 5.17 -10.06 18.63
N ASN A 55 4.84 -10.73 17.54
CA ASN A 55 5.69 -10.73 16.36
C ASN A 55 5.52 -9.40 15.64
N PRO A 56 6.57 -8.53 15.60
CA PRO A 56 6.52 -7.26 14.92
C PRO A 56 6.72 -7.36 13.41
N ASP A 57 6.90 -8.56 12.89
CA ASP A 57 7.06 -8.78 11.46
C ASP A 57 5.76 -8.53 10.73
N VAL A 58 5.82 -7.66 9.73
CA VAL A 58 4.65 -7.22 8.99
C VAL A 58 4.89 -7.28 7.49
N ILE A 59 3.81 -7.51 6.77
CA ILE A 59 3.75 -7.46 5.32
C ILE A 59 2.66 -6.49 4.90
N GLY A 60 2.86 -5.82 3.78
CA GLY A 60 1.88 -4.89 3.24
C GLY A 60 1.98 -4.72 1.74
N LYS A 61 0.89 -4.27 1.15
CA LYS A 61 0.81 -3.92 -0.27
C LYS A 61 -0.06 -2.70 -0.50
N LEU A 62 0.18 -2.03 -1.61
CA LEU A 62 -0.70 -1.00 -2.15
C LEU A 62 -1.44 -1.56 -3.37
N SER A 63 -2.72 -1.28 -3.43
CA SER A 63 -3.58 -1.66 -4.56
C SER A 63 -4.40 -0.48 -5.04
N LYS A 64 -4.71 -0.47 -6.33
CA LYS A 64 -5.61 0.51 -6.97
C LYS A 64 -7.09 0.21 -6.75
N ASN A 65 -7.42 -0.97 -6.28
CA ASN A 65 -8.79 -1.36 -5.98
C ASN A 65 -8.93 -2.08 -4.63
N ALA A 66 -10.16 -2.17 -4.13
CA ALA A 66 -10.48 -2.81 -2.88
C ALA A 66 -10.56 -4.35 -2.96
N ILE A 67 -10.37 -4.92 -4.15
CA ILE A 67 -10.52 -6.35 -4.38
C ILE A 67 -9.20 -7.06 -4.08
N GLY A 68 -9.21 -8.06 -3.21
CA GLY A 68 -8.22 -9.11 -3.25
C GLY A 68 -7.19 -9.20 -2.15
N ALA A 69 -7.47 -8.82 -0.93
CA ALA A 69 -6.73 -9.35 0.22
C ALA A 69 -7.24 -10.76 0.55
N THR A 70 -7.16 -11.67 -0.38
CA THR A 70 -7.55 -13.05 -0.16
C THR A 70 -6.36 -13.85 0.34
N GLY A 71 -6.44 -14.32 1.56
CA GLY A 71 -5.61 -15.37 2.11
C GLY A 71 -4.09 -15.11 2.13
N ALA A 72 -3.39 -15.78 3.05
CA ALA A 72 -1.95 -15.64 3.21
C ALA A 72 -1.12 -16.05 1.97
N SER A 73 -1.59 -17.03 1.22
CA SER A 73 -0.88 -17.61 0.09
C SER A 73 -0.90 -16.74 -1.18
N ASN A 74 -1.84 -15.79 -1.26
CA ASN A 74 -2.03 -14.94 -2.44
C ASN A 74 -1.87 -13.45 -2.13
N PHE A 75 -1.22 -13.12 -1.03
CA PHE A 75 -1.13 -11.73 -0.60
C PHE A 75 -0.28 -10.88 -1.55
N PHE A 76 0.86 -11.38 -1.98
CA PHE A 76 1.74 -10.71 -2.94
C PHE A 76 1.62 -11.35 -4.32
N ARG A 77 1.10 -10.58 -5.26
CA ARG A 77 0.87 -11.00 -6.64
C ARG A 77 1.43 -9.93 -7.57
N ALA A 78 2.62 -10.16 -8.10
CA ALA A 78 3.23 -9.27 -9.09
C ALA A 78 2.58 -9.36 -10.48
N ASP A 79 1.78 -10.40 -10.71
CA ASP A 79 0.97 -10.60 -11.90
C ASP A 79 -0.44 -9.98 -11.81
N ASP A 80 -0.75 -9.30 -10.70
CA ASP A 80 -1.99 -8.56 -10.51
C ASP A 80 -1.73 -7.07 -10.78
N ASP A 81 -2.21 -6.56 -11.88
CA ASP A 81 -2.01 -5.18 -12.36
C ASP A 81 -2.59 -4.11 -11.41
N ASN A 82 -3.41 -4.54 -10.45
CA ASN A 82 -3.92 -3.65 -9.41
C ASN A 82 -2.95 -3.46 -8.25
N GLN A 83 -2.04 -4.40 -8.04
CA GLN A 83 -1.01 -4.29 -7.00
C GLN A 83 0.18 -3.50 -7.53
N ILE A 84 0.50 -2.37 -6.89
CA ILE A 84 1.52 -1.43 -7.37
C ILE A 84 2.72 -1.27 -6.45
N ALA A 85 2.63 -1.75 -5.22
CA ALA A 85 3.76 -1.77 -4.30
C ALA A 85 3.61 -2.88 -3.26
N TRP A 86 4.75 -3.40 -2.81
CA TRP A 86 4.86 -4.46 -1.81
C TRP A 86 5.93 -4.09 -0.81
N ALA A 87 5.67 -4.33 0.47
CA ALA A 87 6.62 -4.05 1.54
C ALA A 87 6.61 -5.12 2.61
N VAL A 88 7.76 -5.32 3.21
CA VAL A 88 7.97 -6.19 4.37
C VAL A 88 8.82 -5.46 5.39
N SER A 89 8.58 -5.73 6.67
CA SER A 89 9.39 -5.21 7.76
C SER A 89 9.48 -6.25 8.87
N ALA A 90 10.70 -6.55 9.30
CA ALA A 90 10.99 -7.47 10.36
C ALA A 90 11.90 -6.81 11.41
N ALA A 91 11.54 -6.92 12.67
CA ALA A 91 12.33 -6.33 13.76
C ALA A 91 13.49 -7.22 14.24
N GLY A 92 13.50 -8.49 13.87
CA GLY A 92 14.56 -9.43 14.25
C GLY A 92 14.65 -9.72 15.75
N LEU A 93 13.56 -9.56 16.49
CA LEU A 93 13.56 -9.70 17.96
C LEU A 93 13.51 -11.15 18.43
N ASP A 94 12.99 -12.05 17.63
CA ASP A 94 12.87 -13.46 17.96
C ASP A 94 13.92 -14.30 17.21
N GLY A 95 14.74 -15.03 17.94
CA GLY A 95 15.62 -16.05 17.40
C GLY A 95 16.91 -15.55 16.72
N GLY A 96 17.32 -14.32 16.94
CA GLY A 96 18.61 -13.80 16.46
C GLY A 96 18.61 -13.36 14.99
N GLY A 97 17.43 -13.14 14.40
CA GLY A 97 17.31 -12.53 13.08
C GLY A 97 17.79 -11.09 13.05
N GLN A 98 18.25 -10.63 11.89
CA GLN A 98 18.60 -9.23 11.69
C GLN A 98 17.34 -8.43 11.38
N PRO A 99 17.18 -7.20 11.94
CA PRO A 99 16.10 -6.31 11.52
C PRO A 99 16.29 -5.95 10.05
N PHE A 100 15.20 -6.00 9.29
CA PHE A 100 15.24 -5.57 7.91
C PHE A 100 13.91 -4.95 7.48
N ALA A 101 13.99 -4.07 6.50
CA ALA A 101 12.80 -3.52 5.85
C ALA A 101 13.10 -3.35 4.36
N GLU A 102 12.18 -3.80 3.53
CA GLU A 102 12.29 -3.72 2.08
C GLU A 102 10.96 -3.36 1.45
N SER A 103 11.02 -2.59 0.38
CA SER A 103 9.85 -2.30 -0.45
C SER A 103 10.19 -2.36 -1.93
N ILE A 104 9.23 -2.85 -2.71
CA ILE A 104 9.29 -2.90 -4.17
C ILE A 104 8.11 -2.08 -4.68
N ILE A 105 8.36 -1.17 -5.62
CA ILE A 105 7.35 -0.25 -6.13
C ILE A 105 7.38 -0.28 -7.64
N ASP A 106 6.22 -0.50 -8.25
CA ASP A 106 5.99 -0.29 -9.67
C ASP A 106 5.78 1.20 -9.95
N ARG A 107 6.85 1.87 -10.39
CA ARG A 107 6.86 3.32 -10.64
C ARG A 107 6.20 3.72 -11.96
N ASP A 108 5.86 2.78 -12.80
CA ASP A 108 5.22 3.08 -14.09
C ASP A 108 3.73 3.31 -13.95
N ASN A 109 3.14 2.95 -12.79
CA ASN A 109 1.75 3.19 -12.49
C ASN A 109 1.49 4.64 -12.06
N LEU A 110 0.51 5.25 -12.70
CA LEU A 110 -0.11 6.52 -12.30
C LEU A 110 -1.51 6.24 -11.77
N CYS A 111 -1.82 6.79 -10.61
CA CYS A 111 -3.11 6.64 -9.95
C CYS A 111 -3.89 7.95 -10.04
N VAL A 112 -5.12 7.90 -10.47
CA VAL A 112 -6.04 9.05 -10.55
C VAL A 112 -7.19 8.94 -9.56
N GLU A 113 -7.47 7.74 -9.11
CA GLU A 113 -8.46 7.40 -8.08
C GLU A 113 -7.76 7.04 -6.76
N ASP A 114 -8.52 6.50 -5.86
CA ASP A 114 -8.06 6.14 -4.51
C ASP A 114 -7.06 4.96 -4.53
N LEU A 115 -6.26 4.89 -3.49
CA LEU A 115 -5.39 3.76 -3.19
C LEU A 115 -5.88 3.03 -1.95
N TYR A 116 -5.53 1.77 -1.87
CA TYR A 116 -5.85 0.90 -0.75
C TYR A 116 -4.57 0.29 -0.17
N VAL A 117 -4.38 0.47 1.13
CA VAL A 117 -3.30 -0.17 1.89
C VAL A 117 -3.84 -1.45 2.51
N TYR A 118 -3.21 -2.55 2.20
CA TYR A 118 -3.39 -3.81 2.91
C TYR A 118 -2.13 -4.07 3.72
N ALA A 119 -2.28 -4.34 4.99
CA ALA A 119 -1.17 -4.69 5.85
C ALA A 119 -1.61 -5.67 6.92
N ARG A 120 -0.71 -6.57 7.30
CA ARG A 120 -0.95 -7.52 8.38
C ARG A 120 0.36 -7.96 9.01
N CYS A 121 0.25 -8.45 10.24
CA CYS A 121 1.32 -9.18 10.89
C CYS A 121 1.43 -10.59 10.31
N THR A 122 2.63 -11.12 10.30
CA THR A 122 2.87 -12.53 10.03
C THR A 122 2.58 -13.36 11.31
N GLY A 123 2.13 -14.60 11.13
CA GLY A 123 1.79 -15.47 12.25
C GLY A 123 0.40 -15.18 12.84
N THR A 124 0.25 -15.36 14.14
CA THR A 124 -1.02 -15.28 14.87
C THR A 124 -1.28 -13.91 15.53
N ASN A 125 -0.42 -12.95 15.33
CA ASN A 125 -0.50 -11.66 15.97
C ASN A 125 -1.30 -10.66 15.14
N THR A 126 -2.04 -9.80 15.83
CA THR A 126 -2.93 -8.79 15.26
C THR A 126 -2.43 -7.38 15.54
N ASN A 127 -1.13 -7.19 15.65
CA ASN A 127 -0.56 -5.87 15.88
C ASN A 127 -0.96 -4.87 14.79
N PRO A 128 -1.31 -3.65 15.17
CA PRO A 128 -1.50 -2.58 14.20
C PRO A 128 -0.23 -2.35 13.38
N VAL A 129 -0.41 -1.98 12.12
CA VAL A 129 0.67 -1.71 11.19
C VAL A 129 0.66 -0.26 10.76
N ASN A 130 1.75 0.43 11.02
CA ASN A 130 1.96 1.79 10.51
C ASN A 130 2.35 1.73 9.04
N TYR A 131 1.93 2.72 8.27
CA TYR A 131 2.36 2.90 6.90
C TYR A 131 2.72 4.35 6.59
N LEU A 132 3.61 4.52 5.63
CA LEU A 132 3.96 5.79 5.03
C LEU A 132 4.12 5.59 3.53
N ILE A 133 3.44 6.43 2.75
CA ILE A 133 3.46 6.41 1.29
C ILE A 133 3.93 7.77 0.81
N GLU A 134 5.00 7.77 0.02
CA GLU A 134 5.53 8.96 -0.64
C GLU A 134 5.10 8.95 -2.09
N MET A 135 4.62 10.07 -2.59
CA MET A 135 4.08 10.20 -3.94
C MET A 135 4.51 11.50 -4.61
N GLU A 136 4.69 11.43 -5.89
CA GLU A 136 4.75 12.59 -6.79
C GLU A 136 3.37 12.91 -7.30
N LYS A 137 3.00 14.19 -7.27
CA LYS A 137 1.73 14.71 -7.78
C LYS A 137 1.94 15.36 -9.13
N TYR A 138 1.15 14.98 -10.13
CA TYR A 138 1.24 15.48 -11.49
C TYR A 138 -0.07 16.12 -11.95
N SER A 139 0.05 17.18 -12.75
CA SER A 139 -1.06 17.66 -13.59
C SER A 139 -1.07 16.84 -14.88
N ILE A 140 -2.24 16.36 -15.25
CA ILE A 140 -2.49 15.61 -16.49
C ILE A 140 -3.64 16.26 -17.27
N SER A 141 -3.79 15.91 -18.55
CA SER A 141 -4.96 16.33 -19.31
C SER A 141 -6.20 15.51 -18.91
N GLU A 142 -7.37 16.06 -19.16
CA GLU A 142 -8.63 15.36 -18.92
C GLU A 142 -8.71 14.03 -19.69
N GLU A 143 -8.23 14.03 -20.94
CA GLU A 143 -8.17 12.81 -21.76
C GLU A 143 -7.27 11.73 -21.15
N GLN A 144 -6.08 12.13 -20.65
CA GLN A 144 -5.17 11.22 -19.96
C GLN A 144 -5.80 10.67 -18.68
N GLY A 145 -6.46 11.52 -17.91
CA GLY A 145 -7.16 11.10 -16.69
C GLY A 145 -8.25 10.09 -16.96
N ALA A 146 -9.08 10.34 -17.98
CA ALA A 146 -10.14 9.42 -18.39
C ALA A 146 -9.59 8.05 -18.86
N LEU A 147 -8.48 8.05 -19.61
CA LEU A 147 -7.84 6.83 -20.07
C LEU A 147 -7.25 6.01 -18.90
N LEU A 148 -6.57 6.65 -17.96
CA LEU A 148 -6.02 5.99 -16.77
C LEU A 148 -7.12 5.36 -15.93
N MET A 149 -8.21 6.09 -15.71
CA MET A 149 -9.36 5.59 -14.95
C MET A 149 -10.08 4.42 -15.66
N ALA A 150 -10.22 4.50 -17.00
CA ALA A 150 -10.80 3.40 -17.77
C ALA A 150 -9.95 2.13 -17.68
N ARG A 151 -8.61 2.28 -17.72
CA ARG A 151 -7.68 1.17 -17.53
C ARG A 151 -7.82 0.57 -16.11
N ASP A 152 -7.76 1.41 -15.08
CA ASP A 152 -7.81 0.93 -13.69
C ASP A 152 -9.12 0.21 -13.36
N ARG A 153 -10.22 0.60 -14.01
CA ARG A 153 -11.50 -0.11 -13.88
C ARG A 153 -11.58 -1.41 -14.69
N ALA A 154 -10.97 -1.45 -15.86
CA ALA A 154 -10.93 -2.65 -16.68
C ALA A 154 -10.08 -3.75 -16.04
N ASP A 155 -8.98 -3.37 -15.37
CA ASP A 155 -8.10 -4.30 -14.66
C ASP A 155 -8.73 -4.82 -13.35
N GLY A 156 -9.82 -4.22 -12.88
CA GLY A 156 -10.54 -4.57 -11.64
C GLY A 156 -11.68 -5.58 -11.80
N GLU A 157 -11.97 -6.02 -13.01
CA GLU A 157 -12.95 -7.08 -13.30
C GLU A 157 -12.22 -8.44 -13.48
#